data_481c5e085b562743f044f6108bde049e
#
_entry.id   481c5e085b562743f044f6108bde049e
#
_cell.length_a   1.000
_cell.length_b   1.000
_cell.length_c   1.000
_cell.angle_alpha   90.00
_cell.angle_beta   90.00
_cell.angle_gamma   90.00
#
_symmetry.space_group_name_H-M   'P 1'
#
loop_
_entity.id
_entity.type
_entity.pdbx_description
1 polymer ?
#
loop_
_entity_poly.entity_id
_entity_poly.type
_entity_poly.pdbx_seq_one_letter_code
_entity_poly.pdbx_strand_id
1 'polypeptide(L)'
;MCIRDSATHSNNGVYGEATGKKLRYRVIADCHAINNQINDEWLIRDQAAIVKQLGMQPTDYARNLIHSEGGPDNCVKPFTKAFDKPGPYTGLGNDNIWGQRLKDTLTSIMNADFTAIKKSYGRAASLEYPGGLTSTSYAGAEEFWMGLRASFPNAQFGIEHVIGREDPCMPPRAAVRWSLQGSHEGVGRYGNATNSDVYVMGVTHVEFGAHGSAEPLIRREWTLLDDTAVWKQILLQTGDV
;
A
#
# COMPACT_ATOMS: atom_id res chain seq x y z
N MET A 1 1.36 -12.39 -0.16
CA MET A 1 1.93 -12.69 -1.51
C MET A 1 2.06 -11.39 -2.29
N CYS A 2 3.17 -11.16 -2.99
CA CYS A 2 3.33 -10.00 -3.87
C CYS A 2 3.56 -10.50 -5.30
N ILE A 3 2.76 -10.01 -6.24
CA ILE A 3 2.77 -10.44 -7.64
C ILE A 3 2.94 -9.21 -8.53
N ARG A 4 3.81 -9.32 -9.55
CA ARG A 4 3.80 -8.41 -10.69
C ARG A 4 2.92 -9.04 -11.75
N ASP A 5 1.87 -8.34 -12.12
CA ASP A 5 0.90 -8.80 -13.10
C ASP A 5 0.96 -7.97 -14.37
N SER A 6 0.40 -8.48 -15.44
CA SER A 6 0.30 -7.80 -16.74
C SER A 6 -1.03 -8.10 -17.39
N ALA A 7 -1.60 -7.09 -18.04
CA ALA A 7 -2.85 -7.20 -18.79
C ALA A 7 -2.78 -6.37 -20.07
N THR A 8 -3.72 -6.61 -20.98
CA THR A 8 -3.96 -5.71 -22.10
C THR A 8 -5.31 -5.03 -21.90
N HIS A 9 -5.34 -3.70 -22.01
CA HIS A 9 -6.58 -2.93 -21.94
C HIS A 9 -7.38 -3.08 -23.23
N SER A 10 -8.03 -4.24 -23.37
CA SER A 10 -8.69 -4.72 -24.60
C SER A 10 -10.19 -4.49 -24.64
N ASN A 11 -10.81 -4.15 -23.49
CA ASN A 11 -12.25 -3.95 -23.38
C ASN A 11 -12.58 -2.63 -22.72
N ASN A 12 -13.74 -2.06 -23.10
CA ASN A 12 -14.30 -0.91 -22.38
C ASN A 12 -14.72 -1.32 -20.96
N GLY A 13 -14.55 -0.44 -19.99
CA GLY A 13 -14.89 -0.73 -18.60
C GLY A 13 -14.54 0.43 -17.67
N VAL A 14 -14.24 0.11 -16.41
CA VAL A 14 -13.95 1.09 -15.35
C VAL A 14 -12.74 1.98 -15.65
N TYR A 15 -11.88 1.59 -16.58
CA TYR A 15 -10.73 2.38 -17.04
C TYR A 15 -10.99 3.16 -18.33
N GLY A 16 -12.26 3.25 -18.80
CA GLY A 16 -12.64 3.90 -20.03
C GLY A 16 -12.66 2.99 -21.26
N GLU A 17 -12.51 3.58 -22.43
CA GLU A 17 -12.48 2.87 -23.70
C GLU A 17 -11.19 2.06 -23.88
N ALA A 18 -11.32 0.91 -24.55
CA ALA A 18 -10.21 0.03 -24.86
C ALA A 18 -9.09 0.75 -25.61
N THR A 19 -7.87 0.73 -25.10
CA THR A 19 -6.72 1.38 -25.71
C THR A 19 -5.75 0.43 -26.40
N GLY A 20 -5.89 -0.88 -26.20
CA GLY A 20 -4.92 -1.88 -26.64
C GLY A 20 -3.58 -1.85 -25.92
N LYS A 21 -3.38 -0.95 -24.95
CA LYS A 21 -2.11 -0.82 -24.23
C LYS A 21 -1.85 -2.04 -23.36
N LYS A 22 -0.60 -2.48 -23.32
CA LYS A 22 -0.11 -3.46 -22.36
C LYS A 22 0.19 -2.73 -21.04
N LEU A 23 -0.33 -3.27 -19.96
CA LEU A 23 -0.21 -2.73 -18.62
C LEU A 23 0.63 -3.67 -17.74
N ARG A 24 1.40 -3.08 -16.84
CA ARG A 24 2.11 -3.81 -15.77
C ARG A 24 1.82 -3.15 -14.45
N TYR A 25 1.40 -3.92 -13.48
CA TYR A 25 1.05 -3.43 -12.15
C TYR A 25 1.39 -4.49 -11.10
N ARG A 26 1.28 -4.11 -9.85
CA ARG A 26 1.48 -5.03 -8.73
C ARG A 26 0.18 -5.27 -8.00
N VAL A 27 0.13 -6.45 -7.41
CA VAL A 27 -0.91 -6.85 -6.47
C VAL A 27 -0.21 -7.44 -5.26
N ILE A 28 -0.59 -7.01 -4.08
CA ILE A 28 -0.20 -7.67 -2.84
C ILE A 28 -1.47 -8.22 -2.20
N ALA A 29 -1.45 -9.50 -1.89
CA ALA A 29 -2.53 -10.19 -1.21
C ALA A 29 -2.03 -10.78 0.12
N ASP A 30 -2.77 -10.50 1.18
CA ASP A 30 -2.66 -11.16 2.47
C ASP A 30 -3.75 -12.22 2.52
N CYS A 31 -3.36 -13.49 2.38
CA CYS A 31 -4.28 -14.60 2.19
C CYS A 31 -4.21 -15.58 3.35
N HIS A 32 -5.35 -16.02 3.83
CA HIS A 32 -5.48 -17.17 4.68
C HIS A 32 -5.98 -18.37 3.87
N ALA A 33 -5.30 -19.51 3.97
CA ALA A 33 -5.62 -20.72 3.22
C ALA A 33 -5.75 -21.93 4.15
N ILE A 34 -6.78 -22.75 3.91
CA ILE A 34 -7.00 -24.05 4.55
C ILE A 34 -7.10 -25.08 3.44
N ASN A 35 -6.40 -26.21 3.59
CA ASN A 35 -6.41 -27.30 2.60
C ASN A 35 -6.12 -26.83 1.17
N ASN A 36 -5.16 -25.92 1.03
CA ASN A 36 -4.75 -25.35 -0.26
C ASN A 36 -5.86 -24.52 -0.96
N GLN A 37 -6.84 -24.04 -0.22
CA GLN A 37 -7.89 -23.15 -0.71
C GLN A 37 -7.85 -21.84 0.08
N ILE A 38 -7.86 -20.71 -0.62
CA ILE A 38 -7.97 -19.38 0.00
C ILE A 38 -9.42 -19.25 0.51
N ASN A 39 -9.58 -18.96 1.78
CA ASN A 39 -10.86 -18.76 2.43
C ASN A 39 -11.02 -17.35 3.02
N ASP A 40 -9.95 -16.58 3.04
CA ASP A 40 -9.97 -15.17 3.43
C ASP A 40 -8.83 -14.42 2.74
N GLU A 41 -9.08 -13.19 2.27
CA GLU A 41 -8.09 -12.43 1.51
C GLU A 41 -8.29 -10.92 1.66
N TRP A 42 -7.21 -10.21 1.94
CA TRP A 42 -7.09 -8.76 1.79
C TRP A 42 -6.16 -8.48 0.61
N LEU A 43 -6.69 -7.85 -0.42
CA LEU A 43 -5.96 -7.61 -1.66
C LEU A 43 -5.85 -6.12 -1.97
N ILE A 44 -4.65 -5.67 -2.27
CA ILE A 44 -4.38 -4.32 -2.79
C ILE A 44 -3.80 -4.45 -4.18
N ARG A 45 -4.45 -3.80 -5.15
CA ARG A 45 -3.96 -3.63 -6.51
C ARG A 45 -3.44 -2.22 -6.70
N ASP A 46 -2.32 -2.08 -7.38
CA ASP A 46 -1.76 -0.78 -7.75
C ASP A 46 -2.60 -0.11 -8.86
N GLN A 47 -3.77 0.42 -8.48
CA GLN A 47 -4.68 1.11 -9.40
C GLN A 47 -4.02 2.34 -10.01
N ALA A 48 -3.24 3.08 -9.22
CA ALA A 48 -2.53 4.25 -9.68
C ALA A 48 -1.53 3.92 -10.81
N ALA A 49 -0.85 2.77 -10.74
CA ALA A 49 0.03 2.32 -11.83
C ALA A 49 -0.75 2.02 -13.12
N ILE A 50 -1.94 1.43 -13.02
CA ILE A 50 -2.79 1.15 -14.16
C ILE A 50 -3.22 2.45 -14.83
N VAL A 51 -3.83 3.37 -14.08
CA VAL A 51 -4.40 4.60 -14.64
C VAL A 51 -3.33 5.53 -15.23
N LYS A 52 -2.15 5.61 -14.59
CA LYS A 52 -1.02 6.39 -15.13
C LYS A 52 -0.53 5.84 -16.48
N GLN A 53 -0.44 4.52 -16.65
CA GLN A 53 -0.08 3.90 -17.93
C GLN A 53 -1.14 4.14 -19.02
N LEU A 54 -2.39 4.34 -18.62
CA LEU A 54 -3.47 4.74 -19.54
C LEU A 54 -3.46 6.23 -19.86
N GLY A 55 -2.67 7.04 -19.17
CA GLY A 55 -2.52 8.47 -19.40
C GLY A 55 -3.40 9.34 -18.50
N MET A 56 -3.95 8.78 -17.43
CA MET A 56 -4.77 9.50 -16.45
C MET A 56 -4.00 9.77 -15.17
N GLN A 57 -4.35 10.83 -14.45
CA GLN A 57 -3.92 11.00 -13.07
C GLN A 57 -4.84 10.22 -12.12
N PRO A 58 -4.33 9.68 -10.99
CA PRO A 58 -5.16 8.99 -10.00
C PRO A 58 -6.33 9.83 -9.48
N THR A 59 -6.14 11.14 -9.36
CA THR A 59 -7.19 12.09 -8.93
C THR A 59 -8.31 12.19 -9.98
N ASP A 60 -7.94 12.33 -11.26
CA ASP A 60 -8.92 12.43 -12.36
C ASP A 60 -9.69 11.12 -12.53
N TYR A 61 -9.00 9.99 -12.37
CA TYR A 61 -9.64 8.69 -12.38
C TYR A 61 -10.65 8.55 -11.23
N ALA A 62 -10.27 8.95 -10.02
CA ALA A 62 -11.17 8.90 -8.86
C ALA A 62 -12.42 9.77 -9.08
N ARG A 63 -12.26 10.97 -9.67
CA ARG A 63 -13.37 11.87 -10.04
C ARG A 63 -14.28 11.22 -11.09
N ASN A 64 -13.71 10.70 -12.15
CA ASN A 64 -14.46 10.00 -13.21
C ASN A 64 -15.23 8.80 -12.67
N LEU A 65 -14.64 8.07 -11.73
CA LEU A 65 -15.27 6.92 -11.09
C LEU A 65 -16.50 7.36 -10.27
N ILE A 66 -16.38 8.44 -9.49
CA ILE A 66 -17.52 9.00 -8.74
C ILE A 66 -18.67 9.36 -9.70
N HIS A 67 -18.36 10.06 -10.80
CA HIS A 67 -19.37 10.44 -11.79
C HIS A 67 -20.02 9.21 -12.46
N SER A 68 -19.23 8.25 -12.91
CA SER A 68 -19.73 7.07 -13.61
C SER A 68 -20.58 6.15 -12.73
N GLU A 69 -20.36 6.18 -11.43
CA GLU A 69 -21.13 5.43 -10.44
C GLU A 69 -22.39 6.16 -9.94
N GLY A 70 -22.74 7.30 -10.55
CA GLY A 70 -23.99 8.03 -10.25
C GLY A 70 -23.82 9.22 -9.31
N GLY A 71 -22.61 9.73 -9.17
CA GLY A 71 -22.28 10.93 -8.38
C GLY A 71 -22.03 10.64 -6.90
N PRO A 72 -21.73 11.69 -6.12
CA PRO A 72 -21.29 11.56 -4.72
C PRO A 72 -22.22 10.76 -3.81
N ASP A 73 -23.54 10.86 -4.04
CA ASP A 73 -24.52 10.19 -3.19
C ASP A 73 -24.67 8.71 -3.49
N ASN A 74 -24.48 8.30 -4.74
CA ASN A 74 -24.76 6.95 -5.25
C ASN A 74 -23.51 6.12 -5.49
N CYS A 75 -22.31 6.73 -5.58
CA CYS A 75 -21.09 6.00 -5.90
C CYS A 75 -20.74 4.97 -4.81
N VAL A 76 -20.05 3.93 -5.22
CA VAL A 76 -19.47 2.95 -4.30
C VAL A 76 -18.52 3.67 -3.35
N LYS A 77 -18.80 3.57 -2.05
CA LYS A 77 -17.94 4.22 -1.05
C LYS A 77 -16.59 3.50 -0.96
N PRO A 78 -15.48 4.25 -0.79
CA PRO A 78 -14.18 3.65 -0.56
C PRO A 78 -14.18 2.71 0.64
N PHE A 79 -13.36 1.67 0.57
CA PHE A 79 -13.19 0.73 1.68
C PHE A 79 -12.71 1.48 2.94
N THR A 80 -13.36 1.18 4.06
CA THR A 80 -12.93 1.59 5.40
C THR A 80 -13.13 0.42 6.36
N LYS A 81 -12.55 0.48 7.54
CA LYS A 81 -12.73 -0.56 8.56
C LYS A 81 -14.22 -0.82 8.92
N ALA A 82 -15.07 0.19 8.77
CA ALA A 82 -16.51 0.04 9.01
C ALA A 82 -17.24 -0.78 7.94
N PHE A 83 -16.67 -0.91 6.74
CA PHE A 83 -17.20 -1.69 5.63
C PHE A 83 -16.54 -3.07 5.49
N ASP A 84 -15.51 -3.33 6.29
CA ASP A 84 -14.85 -4.64 6.30
C ASP A 84 -15.84 -5.69 6.83
N LYS A 85 -15.98 -6.76 6.06
CA LYS A 85 -16.78 -7.91 6.49
C LYS A 85 -15.84 -8.92 7.12
N PRO A 86 -15.98 -9.18 8.43
CA PRO A 86 -15.12 -10.16 9.07
C PRO A 86 -15.19 -11.50 8.35
N GLY A 87 -14.03 -11.97 7.90
CA GLY A 87 -13.86 -13.31 7.34
C GLY A 87 -13.69 -14.34 8.45
N PRO A 88 -13.47 -15.60 8.09
CA PRO A 88 -13.27 -16.68 9.06
C PRO A 88 -11.90 -16.61 9.77
N TYR A 89 -10.95 -15.84 9.24
CA TYR A 89 -9.63 -15.71 9.81
C TYR A 89 -9.53 -14.53 10.78
N THR A 90 -9.23 -14.82 12.03
CA THR A 90 -9.10 -13.83 13.11
C THR A 90 -7.69 -13.73 13.68
N GLY A 91 -6.72 -14.42 13.06
CA GLY A 91 -5.33 -14.39 13.49
C GLY A 91 -4.64 -13.06 13.17
N LEU A 92 -3.61 -12.74 13.95
CA LEU A 92 -2.80 -11.55 13.77
C LEU A 92 -1.44 -11.83 13.11
N GLY A 93 -1.25 -13.06 12.61
CA GLY A 93 -0.02 -13.51 11.96
C GLY A 93 0.79 -14.50 12.80
N ASN A 94 2.11 -14.35 12.81
CA ASN A 94 3.02 -15.21 13.57
C ASN A 94 4.05 -14.41 14.38
N ASP A 95 4.73 -15.10 15.31
CA ASP A 95 5.72 -14.50 16.22
C ASP A 95 7.15 -14.52 15.64
N ASN A 96 7.29 -14.71 14.34
CA ASN A 96 8.60 -14.78 13.71
C ASN A 96 9.35 -13.46 13.86
N ILE A 97 10.63 -13.52 14.22
CA ILE A 97 11.46 -12.34 14.52
C ILE A 97 11.54 -11.33 13.36
N TRP A 98 11.50 -11.79 12.13
CA TRP A 98 11.58 -10.93 10.95
C TRP A 98 10.30 -10.12 10.77
N GLY A 99 9.14 -10.72 11.07
CA GLY A 99 7.85 -10.03 11.11
C GLY A 99 7.84 -8.94 12.19
N GLN A 100 8.30 -9.26 13.40
CA GLN A 100 8.37 -8.28 14.48
C GLN A 100 9.33 -7.13 14.14
N ARG A 101 10.49 -7.43 13.54
CA ARG A 101 11.45 -6.40 13.11
C ARG A 101 10.86 -5.43 12.08
N LEU A 102 10.11 -5.93 11.10
CA LEU A 102 9.42 -5.07 10.14
C LEU A 102 8.33 -4.23 10.82
N LYS A 103 7.51 -4.84 11.66
CA LYS A 103 6.49 -4.16 12.46
C LYS A 103 7.09 -3.00 13.26
N ASP A 104 8.19 -3.24 13.98
CA ASP A 104 8.85 -2.23 14.81
C ASP A 104 9.41 -1.09 13.96
N THR A 105 10.00 -1.42 12.80
CA THR A 105 10.50 -0.43 11.83
C THR A 105 9.36 0.47 11.33
N LEU A 106 8.25 -0.12 10.88
CA LEU A 106 7.10 0.66 10.38
C LEU A 106 6.45 1.49 11.49
N THR A 107 6.34 0.94 12.69
CA THR A 107 5.80 1.66 13.86
C THR A 107 6.67 2.87 14.21
N SER A 108 7.99 2.73 14.22
CA SER A 108 8.92 3.84 14.47
C SER A 108 8.78 4.93 13.40
N ILE A 109 8.77 4.56 12.13
CA ILE A 109 8.60 5.48 11.00
C ILE A 109 7.27 6.25 11.14
N MET A 110 6.18 5.54 11.42
CA MET A 110 4.86 6.14 11.53
C MET A 110 4.65 6.94 12.84
N ASN A 111 5.52 6.77 13.82
CA ASN A 111 5.66 7.65 15.00
C ASN A 111 6.63 8.82 14.73
N ALA A 112 6.99 9.09 13.48
CA ALA A 112 7.89 10.14 13.03
C ALA A 112 9.37 9.97 13.47
N ASP A 113 9.78 8.77 13.94
CA ASP A 113 11.20 8.45 14.09
C ASP A 113 11.76 7.95 12.74
N PHE A 114 12.03 8.88 11.84
CA PHE A 114 12.58 8.56 10.52
C PHE A 114 14.04 8.07 10.56
N THR A 115 14.72 8.16 11.72
CA THR A 115 16.07 7.56 11.88
C THR A 115 16.01 6.04 11.74
N ALA A 116 14.85 5.42 11.98
CA ALA A 116 14.60 4.01 11.77
C ALA A 116 14.85 3.58 10.32
N ILE A 117 14.62 4.46 9.34
CA ILE A 117 14.86 4.16 7.92
C ILE A 117 16.35 3.88 7.68
N LYS A 118 17.23 4.77 8.08
CA LYS A 118 18.68 4.58 7.91
C LYS A 118 19.22 3.38 8.68
N LYS A 119 18.60 3.05 9.81
CA LYS A 119 19.00 1.89 10.64
C LYS A 119 18.51 0.55 10.04
N SER A 120 17.37 0.56 9.34
CA SER A 120 16.72 -0.67 8.89
C SER A 120 16.92 -0.95 7.40
N TYR A 121 17.16 0.05 6.57
CA TYR A 121 17.29 -0.11 5.11
C TYR A 121 18.73 -0.14 4.64
N GLY A 122 19.01 -1.05 3.70
CA GLY A 122 20.31 -1.10 3.02
C GLY A 122 20.54 0.09 2.10
N ARG A 123 21.80 0.50 1.95
CA ARG A 123 22.20 1.61 1.04
C ARG A 123 21.84 1.35 -0.42
N ALA A 124 21.73 0.10 -0.82
CA ALA A 124 21.35 -0.34 -2.16
C ALA A 124 20.00 -1.07 -2.16
N ALA A 125 19.12 -0.75 -1.23
CA ALA A 125 17.78 -1.33 -1.20
C ALA A 125 17.02 -0.99 -2.48
N SER A 126 16.32 -1.98 -3.03
CA SER A 126 15.41 -1.81 -4.17
C SER A 126 13.98 -1.69 -3.64
N LEU A 127 13.31 -0.61 -3.98
CA LEU A 127 12.04 -0.22 -3.40
C LEU A 127 11.00 -0.06 -4.50
N GLU A 128 9.80 -0.55 -4.24
CA GLU A 128 8.69 -0.52 -5.17
C GLU A 128 7.42 -0.03 -4.47
N TYR A 129 6.90 1.11 -4.91
CA TYR A 129 5.84 1.87 -4.27
C TYR A 129 4.61 2.07 -5.17
N PRO A 130 3.45 2.48 -4.61
CA PRO A 130 2.22 2.72 -5.37
C PRO A 130 2.40 3.69 -6.52
N GLY A 131 1.65 3.48 -7.60
CA GLY A 131 1.74 4.26 -8.82
C GLY A 131 2.83 3.79 -9.77
N GLY A 132 3.29 2.54 -9.61
CA GLY A 132 4.35 1.94 -10.41
C GLY A 132 5.73 2.54 -10.14
N LEU A 133 5.90 3.23 -9.03
CA LEU A 133 7.17 3.87 -8.67
C LEU A 133 8.21 2.83 -8.28
N THR A 134 9.42 3.04 -8.75
CA THR A 134 10.61 2.31 -8.31
C THR A 134 11.62 3.29 -7.79
N SER A 135 12.25 2.97 -6.67
CA SER A 135 13.28 3.79 -6.06
C SER A 135 14.40 2.92 -5.50
N THR A 136 15.47 3.53 -5.08
CA THR A 136 16.64 2.84 -4.53
C THR A 136 17.14 3.54 -3.28
N SER A 137 17.82 2.81 -2.44
CA SER A 137 18.44 3.26 -1.20
C SER A 137 17.43 3.73 -0.12
N TYR A 138 17.93 4.00 1.07
CA TYR A 138 17.11 4.53 2.15
C TYR A 138 16.53 5.92 1.84
N ALA A 139 17.14 6.71 0.94
CA ALA A 139 16.60 8.02 0.53
C ALA A 139 15.22 7.88 -0.16
N GLY A 140 15.04 6.83 -0.99
CA GLY A 140 13.74 6.56 -1.58
C GLY A 140 12.70 6.10 -0.57
N ALA A 141 13.12 5.39 0.48
CA ALA A 141 12.23 5.04 1.58
C ALA A 141 11.85 6.29 2.40
N GLU A 142 12.81 7.18 2.66
CA GLU A 142 12.54 8.48 3.31
C GLU A 142 11.50 9.27 2.52
N GLU A 143 11.67 9.43 1.21
CA GLU A 143 10.74 10.17 0.34
C GLU A 143 9.31 9.62 0.44
N PHE A 144 9.14 8.30 0.33
CA PHE A 144 7.83 7.68 0.38
C PHE A 144 7.18 7.78 1.75
N TRP A 145 7.87 7.31 2.80
CA TRP A 145 7.28 7.21 4.14
C TRP A 145 7.08 8.57 4.80
N MET A 146 8.03 9.50 4.62
CA MET A 146 7.87 10.89 5.09
C MET A 146 6.74 11.59 4.35
N GLY A 147 6.64 11.42 3.02
CA GLY A 147 5.56 11.99 2.22
C GLY A 147 4.18 11.47 2.63
N LEU A 148 4.07 10.18 2.93
CA LEU A 148 2.83 9.59 3.46
C LEU A 148 2.48 10.15 4.85
N ARG A 149 3.46 10.14 5.76
CA ARG A 149 3.25 10.65 7.14
C ARG A 149 2.97 12.14 7.17
N ALA A 150 3.62 12.93 6.31
CA ALA A 150 3.41 14.37 6.19
C ALA A 150 1.98 14.72 5.73
N SER A 151 1.38 13.89 4.87
CA SER A 151 -0.02 14.08 4.45
C SER A 151 -1.00 13.85 5.62
N PHE A 152 -0.67 12.96 6.54
CA PHE A 152 -1.54 12.53 7.64
C PHE A 152 -0.81 12.61 9.00
N PRO A 153 -0.42 13.82 9.46
CA PRO A 153 0.51 13.98 10.59
C PRO A 153 -0.04 13.42 11.91
N ASN A 154 -1.35 13.42 12.11
CA ASN A 154 -2.02 12.98 13.34
C ASN A 154 -2.75 11.63 13.18
N ALA A 155 -2.65 10.98 12.00
CA ALA A 155 -3.36 9.73 11.77
C ALA A 155 -2.82 8.61 12.65
N GLN A 156 -3.74 7.78 13.14
CA GLN A 156 -3.43 6.56 13.86
C GLN A 156 -2.92 5.50 12.89
N PHE A 157 -1.77 4.91 13.22
CA PHE A 157 -1.22 3.77 12.50
C PHE A 157 -1.55 2.48 13.25
N GLY A 158 -2.23 1.58 12.56
CA GLY A 158 -2.62 0.26 13.08
C GLY A 158 -1.84 -0.86 12.39
N ILE A 159 -1.40 -1.83 13.16
CA ILE A 159 -0.86 -3.09 12.65
C ILE A 159 -1.98 -4.12 12.66
N GLU A 160 -2.35 -4.61 11.49
CA GLU A 160 -3.49 -5.52 11.32
C GLU A 160 -3.06 -6.99 11.23
N HIS A 161 -1.90 -7.27 10.59
CA HIS A 161 -1.40 -8.64 10.44
C HIS A 161 0.11 -8.62 10.23
N VAL A 162 0.84 -9.57 10.84
CA VAL A 162 2.30 -9.64 10.79
C VAL A 162 2.73 -11.07 10.45
N ILE A 163 3.50 -11.23 9.39
CA ILE A 163 4.09 -12.51 9.01
C ILE A 163 5.59 -12.33 8.81
N GLY A 164 6.38 -13.17 9.47
CA GLY A 164 7.78 -13.35 9.17
C GLY A 164 8.06 -14.79 8.72
N ARG A 165 9.07 -14.95 7.87
CA ARG A 165 9.48 -16.26 7.38
C ARG A 165 10.98 -16.31 7.10
N GLU A 166 11.59 -17.41 7.50
CA GLU A 166 12.96 -17.76 7.20
C GLU A 166 13.00 -19.19 6.67
N ASP A 167 13.51 -19.34 5.46
CA ASP A 167 13.68 -20.67 4.83
C ASP A 167 15.17 -20.91 4.58
N PRO A 168 15.66 -22.15 4.64
CA PRO A 168 17.04 -22.49 4.33
C PRO A 168 17.44 -21.95 2.95
N CYS A 169 18.62 -21.32 2.86
CA CYS A 169 19.18 -20.76 1.63
C CYS A 169 18.36 -19.65 0.95
N MET A 170 17.36 -19.09 1.65
CA MET A 170 16.56 -17.96 1.17
C MET A 170 16.77 -16.73 2.06
N PRO A 171 16.67 -15.51 1.49
CA PRO A 171 16.63 -14.32 2.32
C PRO A 171 15.45 -14.37 3.29
N PRO A 172 15.61 -13.98 4.55
CA PRO A 172 14.48 -13.78 5.44
C PRO A 172 13.50 -12.77 4.86
N ARG A 173 12.22 -13.01 5.07
CA ARG A 173 11.13 -12.20 4.53
C ARG A 173 10.14 -11.83 5.61
N ALA A 174 9.51 -10.69 5.47
CA ALA A 174 8.40 -10.30 6.31
C ALA A 174 7.34 -9.56 5.50
N ALA A 175 6.10 -9.64 5.99
CA ALA A 175 5.00 -8.86 5.48
C ALA A 175 4.17 -8.31 6.65
N VAL A 176 3.72 -7.09 6.50
CA VAL A 176 2.83 -6.42 7.46
C VAL A 176 1.68 -5.81 6.69
N ARG A 177 0.44 -6.17 7.06
CA ARG A 177 -0.75 -5.44 6.69
C ARG A 177 -1.03 -4.41 7.78
N TRP A 178 -1.24 -3.19 7.35
CA TRP A 178 -1.38 -2.05 8.24
C TRP A 178 -2.52 -1.13 7.78
N SER A 179 -3.00 -0.32 8.70
CA SER A 179 -3.97 0.75 8.41
C SER A 179 -3.46 2.09 8.89
N LEU A 180 -3.94 3.16 8.24
CA LEU A 180 -3.73 4.54 8.64
C LEU A 180 -5.09 5.24 8.62
N GLN A 181 -5.51 5.79 9.76
CA GLN A 181 -6.79 6.45 9.90
C GLN A 181 -6.61 7.83 10.54
N GLY A 182 -7.08 8.86 9.87
CA GLY A 182 -7.00 10.24 10.34
C GLY A 182 -7.37 11.22 9.25
N SER A 183 -7.05 12.50 9.46
CA SER A 183 -7.41 13.57 8.54
C SER A 183 -6.21 14.00 7.70
N HIS A 184 -6.46 14.41 6.46
CA HIS A 184 -5.48 14.97 5.53
C HIS A 184 -5.16 16.42 5.92
N GLU A 185 -4.33 16.59 6.97
CA GLU A 185 -4.01 17.87 7.60
C GLU A 185 -2.67 18.45 7.15
N GLY A 186 -1.87 17.70 6.43
CA GLY A 186 -0.51 18.11 6.06
C GLY A 186 -0.24 18.11 4.58
N VAL A 187 0.82 18.81 4.19
CA VAL A 187 1.33 18.83 2.81
C VAL A 187 2.25 17.65 2.61
N GLY A 188 1.95 16.79 1.65
CA GLY A 188 2.74 15.59 1.39
C GLY A 188 2.36 14.90 0.09
N ARG A 189 2.24 13.57 0.13
CA ARG A 189 1.94 12.73 -1.03
C ARG A 189 0.66 13.13 -1.78
N TYR A 190 -0.34 13.65 -1.06
CA TYR A 190 -1.66 14.02 -1.61
C TYR A 190 -1.84 15.53 -1.78
N GLY A 191 -0.75 16.30 -1.87
CA GLY A 191 -0.79 17.73 -2.10
C GLY A 191 -1.12 18.54 -0.85
N ASN A 192 -1.88 19.62 -1.02
CA ASN A 192 -2.25 20.51 0.07
C ASN A 192 -3.30 19.88 0.99
N ALA A 193 -3.22 20.18 2.28
CA ALA A 193 -4.17 19.75 3.29
C ALA A 193 -5.62 20.10 2.91
N THR A 194 -6.53 19.14 3.06
CA THR A 194 -7.95 19.27 2.76
C THR A 194 -8.84 19.08 3.99
N ASN A 195 -8.25 18.65 5.12
CA ASN A 195 -8.93 18.23 6.34
C ASN A 195 -9.96 17.10 6.15
N SER A 196 -9.86 16.37 5.05
CA SER A 196 -10.70 15.20 4.77
C SER A 196 -10.29 14.02 5.62
N ASP A 197 -11.25 13.33 6.20
CA ASP A 197 -10.99 12.07 6.89
C ASP A 197 -10.69 10.95 5.90
N VAL A 198 -9.64 10.20 6.16
CA VAL A 198 -9.20 9.10 5.30
C VAL A 198 -8.94 7.83 6.09
N TYR A 199 -9.20 6.73 5.44
CA TYR A 199 -8.73 5.41 5.84
C TYR A 199 -7.87 4.83 4.72
N VAL A 200 -6.66 4.43 5.08
CA VAL A 200 -5.72 3.80 4.15
C VAL A 200 -5.44 2.39 4.64
N MET A 201 -5.64 1.39 3.80
CA MET A 201 -5.11 0.05 4.01
C MET A 201 -3.84 -0.12 3.17
N GLY A 202 -2.78 -0.57 3.80
CA GLY A 202 -1.52 -0.85 3.13
C GLY A 202 -0.97 -2.22 3.46
N VAL A 203 -0.18 -2.77 2.56
CA VAL A 203 0.64 -3.96 2.79
C VAL A 203 2.06 -3.69 2.39
N THR A 204 2.98 -3.96 3.30
CA THR A 204 4.43 -3.90 3.08
C THR A 204 5.01 -5.29 3.15
N HIS A 205 5.73 -5.70 2.12
CA HIS A 205 6.48 -6.94 2.04
C HIS A 205 7.95 -6.62 1.85
N VAL A 206 8.83 -7.25 2.61
CA VAL A 206 10.27 -7.02 2.52
C VAL A 206 11.07 -8.32 2.43
N GLU A 207 12.24 -8.21 1.82
CA GLU A 207 13.33 -9.18 1.94
C GLU A 207 14.50 -8.53 2.67
N PHE A 208 15.05 -9.24 3.64
CA PHE A 208 16.26 -8.84 4.32
C PHE A 208 17.50 -9.42 3.61
N GLY A 209 18.58 -8.75 3.60
CA GLY A 209 19.88 -9.19 3.08
C GLY A 209 20.94 -8.90 4.11
N ALA A 210 22.20 -9.32 3.94
CA ALA A 210 22.69 -10.45 3.19
C ALA A 210 22.83 -11.66 4.11
N HIS A 211 22.82 -12.88 3.57
CA HIS A 211 23.16 -14.07 4.35
C HIS A 211 24.49 -13.86 5.09
N GLY A 212 24.51 -14.18 6.40
CA GLY A 212 25.72 -14.05 7.22
C GLY A 212 26.03 -12.65 7.76
N SER A 213 25.20 -11.65 7.50
CA SER A 213 25.28 -10.36 8.21
C SER A 213 24.79 -10.52 9.63
N ALA A 214 25.52 -9.96 10.60
CA ALA A 214 25.09 -9.94 12.00
C ALA A 214 23.75 -9.19 12.18
N GLU A 215 23.50 -8.18 11.33
CA GLU A 215 22.26 -7.41 11.32
C GLU A 215 21.80 -7.19 9.88
N PRO A 216 21.02 -8.13 9.31
CA PRO A 216 20.54 -8.00 7.95
C PRO A 216 19.56 -6.81 7.82
N LEU A 217 19.81 -5.96 6.85
CA LEU A 217 18.99 -4.79 6.54
C LEU A 217 17.94 -5.14 5.47
N ILE A 218 16.88 -4.36 5.37
CA ILE A 218 15.92 -4.43 4.27
C ILE A 218 16.67 -4.14 2.96
N ARG A 219 16.67 -5.10 2.06
CA ARG A 219 17.31 -5.01 0.73
C ARG A 219 16.30 -4.86 -0.39
N ARG A 220 15.07 -5.30 -0.17
CA ARG A 220 13.94 -5.11 -1.08
C ARG A 220 12.69 -4.79 -0.28
N GLU A 221 11.90 -3.89 -0.81
CA GLU A 221 10.58 -3.57 -0.27
C GLU A 221 9.59 -3.45 -1.42
N TRP A 222 8.41 -3.99 -1.17
CA TRP A 222 7.19 -3.79 -1.95
C TRP A 222 6.13 -3.28 -1.00
N THR A 223 5.73 -2.03 -1.17
CA THR A 223 4.63 -1.46 -0.40
C THR A 223 3.54 -1.03 -1.35
N LEU A 224 2.32 -1.43 -1.08
CA LEU A 224 1.14 -0.99 -1.80
C LEU A 224 0.09 -0.42 -0.86
N LEU A 225 -0.56 0.60 -1.34
CA LEU A 225 -1.83 1.16 -0.90
C LEU A 225 -2.59 1.62 -2.16
N ASP A 226 -3.89 1.80 -2.08
CA ASP A 226 -4.66 2.29 -3.21
C ASP A 226 -4.79 3.82 -3.17
N ASP A 227 -3.89 4.52 -3.89
CA ASP A 227 -3.93 5.98 -4.04
C ASP A 227 -5.27 6.49 -4.61
N THR A 228 -5.91 5.71 -5.49
CA THR A 228 -7.18 6.13 -6.08
C THR A 228 -8.31 6.11 -5.06
N ALA A 229 -8.30 5.16 -4.14
CA ALA A 229 -9.24 5.09 -3.04
C ALA A 229 -9.03 6.24 -2.04
N VAL A 230 -7.79 6.64 -1.78
CA VAL A 230 -7.50 7.83 -0.95
C VAL A 230 -8.02 9.10 -1.62
N TRP A 231 -7.72 9.30 -2.90
CA TRP A 231 -8.25 10.43 -3.66
C TRP A 231 -9.78 10.45 -3.68
N LYS A 232 -10.42 9.30 -3.86
CA LYS A 232 -11.89 9.21 -3.85
C LYS A 232 -12.46 9.67 -2.50
N GLN A 233 -11.84 9.31 -1.37
CA GLN A 233 -12.25 9.77 -0.05
C GLN A 233 -12.12 11.31 0.09
N ILE A 234 -11.01 11.87 -0.35
CA ILE A 234 -10.76 13.32 -0.32
C ILE A 234 -11.79 14.06 -1.17
N LEU A 235 -11.96 13.66 -2.43
CA LEU A 235 -12.87 14.30 -3.38
C LEU A 235 -14.33 14.30 -2.89
N LEU A 236 -14.80 13.18 -2.33
CA LEU A 236 -16.16 13.08 -1.79
C LEU A 236 -16.42 14.03 -0.62
N GLN A 237 -15.39 14.41 0.13
CA GLN A 237 -15.53 15.32 1.28
C GLN A 237 -15.29 16.77 0.92
N THR A 238 -14.41 17.04 -0.03
CA THR A 238 -14.18 18.43 -0.50
C THR A 238 -15.26 18.92 -1.44
N GLY A 239 -16.01 18.00 -2.06
CA GLY A 239 -16.99 18.34 -3.11
C GLY A 239 -16.34 18.68 -4.46
N ASP A 240 -15.03 18.45 -4.63
CA ASP A 240 -14.30 18.67 -5.90
C ASP A 240 -14.45 17.43 -6.81
N VAL A 241 -15.68 17.15 -7.16
CA VAL A 241 -16.12 15.99 -7.97
C VAL A 241 -16.69 16.42 -9.30
#